data_75a373dbe2e29e014b75762c16f0e2c2
#
_entry.id   75a373dbe2e29e014b75762c16f0e2c2
#
_cell.length_a   1.000
_cell.length_b   1.000
_cell.length_c   1.000
_cell.angle_alpha   90.00
_cell.angle_beta   90.00
_cell.angle_gamma   90.00
#
_symmetry.space_group_name_H-M   'P 1'
#
loop_
_entity.id
_entity.type
_entity.pdbx_description
1 polymer ?
#
loop_
_entity_poly.entity_id
_entity_poly.type
_entity_poly.pdbx_seq_one_letter_code
_entity_poly.pdbx_strand_id
1 'polypeptide(L)'
;HPSFLAMCTGNLPTPAANTAEDEGPYKYFTPKLYTGDGASTLAITGLQFQPDWTWIKNRDTTDAHMFFDSSRGVTERLTIDTAVEGTDADTLKSFTSDGFTVGADVKCNTNTEKYVSWNWKINGGTTSSETDGGINTTCQTDADRGISIIQYAGDGGSSDVTMEHNLGVKPEFLIMKDRDSNGNNN
;
A
#
# COMPACT_ATOMS: atom_id res chain seq x y z
N HIS A 1 -39.01 -1.14 -36.66
CA HIS A 1 -38.33 -2.14 -35.82
C HIS A 1 -37.09 -1.50 -35.22
N PRO A 2 -36.89 -1.56 -33.92
CA PRO A 2 -35.60 -1.15 -33.38
C PRO A 2 -34.54 -2.10 -33.94
N SER A 3 -33.57 -1.55 -34.64
CA SER A 3 -32.42 -2.27 -35.15
C SER A 3 -31.65 -2.80 -33.95
N PHE A 4 -31.53 -4.11 -33.86
CA PHE A 4 -30.60 -4.74 -32.92
C PHE A 4 -29.19 -4.36 -33.34
N LEU A 5 -28.53 -3.56 -32.53
CA LEU A 5 -27.10 -3.28 -32.69
C LEU A 5 -26.33 -4.55 -32.31
N ALA A 6 -25.42 -4.97 -33.17
CA ALA A 6 -24.52 -6.08 -32.85
C ALA A 6 -23.73 -5.76 -31.59
N MET A 7 -23.57 -6.72 -30.69
CA MET A 7 -22.69 -6.60 -29.55
C MET A 7 -21.23 -6.59 -30.02
N CYS A 8 -20.73 -5.39 -30.29
CA CYS A 8 -19.31 -5.17 -30.57
C CYS A 8 -18.79 -4.07 -29.64
N THR A 9 -17.50 -3.99 -29.51
CA THR A 9 -16.84 -3.02 -28.60
C THR A 9 -17.24 -1.56 -28.86
N GLY A 10 -17.58 -1.22 -30.10
CA GLY A 10 -18.07 0.13 -30.46
C GLY A 10 -19.51 0.45 -30.03
N ASN A 11 -20.30 -0.55 -29.64
CA ASN A 11 -21.70 -0.41 -29.23
C ASN A 11 -21.91 -0.63 -27.73
N LEU A 12 -20.86 -1.02 -27.01
CA LEU A 12 -20.92 -1.14 -25.57
C LEU A 12 -20.79 0.26 -24.95
N PRO A 13 -21.58 0.58 -23.90
CA PRO A 13 -21.33 1.79 -23.15
C PRO A 13 -19.90 1.75 -22.60
N THR A 14 -19.19 2.84 -22.71
CA THR A 14 -17.87 2.98 -22.09
C THR A 14 -18.06 2.71 -20.60
N PRO A 15 -17.30 1.77 -20.00
CA PRO A 15 -17.38 1.57 -18.56
C PRO A 15 -17.16 2.90 -17.85
N ALA A 16 -17.97 3.19 -16.84
CA ALA A 16 -17.87 4.44 -16.09
C ALA A 16 -16.44 4.71 -15.54
N ALA A 17 -15.69 3.65 -15.28
CA ALA A 17 -14.27 3.71 -14.88
C ALA A 17 -13.32 4.15 -16.02
N ASN A 18 -13.80 4.32 -17.25
CA ASN A 18 -12.96 4.65 -18.42
C ASN A 18 -13.43 5.91 -19.17
N THR A 19 -14.31 6.72 -18.58
CA THR A 19 -14.86 7.91 -19.23
C THR A 19 -14.01 9.16 -19.09
N ALA A 20 -12.97 9.13 -18.25
CA ALA A 20 -11.91 10.15 -18.24
C ALA A 20 -10.57 9.43 -18.31
N GLU A 21 -9.72 9.82 -19.24
CA GLU A 21 -8.33 9.35 -19.31
C GLU A 21 -7.56 9.59 -18.01
N ASP A 22 -8.17 10.33 -17.08
CA ASP A 22 -7.58 10.77 -15.82
C ASP A 22 -8.05 9.99 -14.57
N GLU A 23 -9.03 9.09 -14.66
CA GLU A 23 -9.65 8.43 -13.50
C GLU A 23 -9.63 6.89 -13.54
N GLY A 24 -8.78 6.29 -14.35
CA GLY A 24 -8.66 4.83 -14.41
C GLY A 24 -8.09 4.23 -13.12
N PRO A 25 -8.43 2.96 -12.78
CA PRO A 25 -7.94 2.26 -11.58
C PRO A 25 -6.42 2.29 -11.44
N TYR A 26 -5.70 2.32 -12.57
CA TYR A 26 -4.23 2.37 -12.61
C TYR A 26 -3.62 3.64 -11.98
N LYS A 27 -4.42 4.69 -11.77
CA LYS A 27 -3.97 5.91 -11.07
C LYS A 27 -3.99 5.79 -9.54
N TYR A 28 -4.55 4.73 -9.03
CA TYR A 28 -4.70 4.50 -7.59
C TYR A 28 -4.16 3.16 -7.15
N PHE A 29 -4.06 2.23 -8.08
CA PHE A 29 -3.46 0.92 -7.85
C PHE A 29 -2.73 0.42 -9.08
N THR A 30 -1.44 0.14 -8.95
CA THR A 30 -0.62 -0.41 -10.03
C THR A 30 0.34 -1.47 -9.48
N PRO A 31 0.23 -2.73 -9.94
CA PRO A 31 1.28 -3.71 -9.73
C PRO A 31 2.45 -3.42 -10.67
N LYS A 32 3.68 -3.53 -10.18
CA LYS A 32 4.89 -3.33 -10.97
C LYS A 32 5.84 -4.51 -10.84
N LEU A 33 6.28 -5.02 -11.98
CA LEU A 33 7.36 -6.00 -12.05
C LEU A 33 8.67 -5.28 -12.32
N TYR A 34 9.74 -5.69 -11.63
CA TYR A 34 11.09 -5.17 -11.87
C TYR A 34 12.14 -6.24 -11.61
N THR A 35 13.35 -5.99 -12.07
CA THR A 35 14.53 -6.82 -11.80
C THR A 35 15.48 -6.01 -10.95
N GLY A 36 15.97 -6.59 -9.89
CA GLY A 36 16.98 -5.98 -9.04
C GLY A 36 18.31 -5.82 -9.76
N ASP A 37 19.06 -4.79 -9.41
CA ASP A 37 20.40 -4.52 -9.94
C ASP A 37 21.50 -4.59 -8.88
N GLY A 38 21.12 -4.77 -7.60
CA GLY A 38 22.03 -4.81 -6.46
C GLY A 38 22.69 -3.47 -6.14
N ALA A 39 22.29 -2.39 -6.81
CA ALA A 39 22.84 -1.07 -6.55
C ALA A 39 22.31 -0.47 -5.25
N SER A 40 23.04 0.46 -4.68
CA SER A 40 22.61 1.18 -3.47
C SER A 40 21.38 2.05 -3.67
N THR A 41 20.93 2.23 -4.91
CA THR A 41 19.70 2.94 -5.26
C THR A 41 19.20 2.45 -6.62
N LEU A 42 18.00 1.88 -6.64
CA LEU A 42 17.26 1.51 -7.84
C LEU A 42 15.92 2.25 -7.86
N ALA A 43 15.67 3.01 -8.94
CA ALA A 43 14.39 3.70 -9.13
C ALA A 43 13.39 2.80 -9.86
N ILE A 44 12.21 2.62 -9.26
CA ILE A 44 11.06 1.93 -9.86
C ILE A 44 10.03 3.00 -10.22
N THR A 45 9.86 3.22 -11.53
CA THR A 45 9.04 4.31 -12.09
C THR A 45 7.90 3.79 -12.96
N GLY A 46 7.04 4.69 -13.43
CA GLY A 46 5.91 4.38 -14.31
C GLY A 46 4.68 3.88 -13.57
N LEU A 47 4.50 4.30 -12.31
CA LEU A 47 3.24 4.10 -11.57
C LEU A 47 2.20 5.17 -11.90
N GLN A 48 2.64 6.34 -12.39
CA GLN A 48 1.83 7.53 -12.66
C GLN A 48 1.27 8.21 -11.40
N PHE A 49 1.72 7.81 -10.24
CA PHE A 49 1.38 8.41 -8.95
C PHE A 49 2.48 8.13 -7.92
N GLN A 50 2.50 8.93 -6.86
CA GLN A 50 3.25 8.59 -5.65
C GLN A 50 2.50 7.50 -4.91
N PRO A 51 3.11 6.33 -4.67
CA PRO A 51 2.47 5.31 -3.83
C PRO A 51 2.49 5.75 -2.35
N ASP A 52 1.43 5.42 -1.65
CA ASP A 52 1.30 5.63 -0.21
C ASP A 52 1.39 4.32 0.57
N TRP A 53 1.08 3.21 -0.07
CA TRP A 53 1.32 1.88 0.44
C TRP A 53 1.96 1.03 -0.65
N THR A 54 3.11 0.43 -0.34
CA THR A 54 3.87 -0.43 -1.23
C THR A 54 4.13 -1.77 -0.56
N TRP A 55 3.71 -2.84 -1.21
CA TRP A 55 3.98 -4.21 -0.83
C TRP A 55 4.95 -4.82 -1.83
N ILE A 56 6.14 -5.26 -1.39
CA ILE A 56 7.19 -5.83 -2.25
C ILE A 56 7.37 -7.31 -1.92
N LYS A 57 7.57 -8.11 -2.96
CA LYS A 57 7.94 -9.54 -2.84
C LYS A 57 8.99 -9.92 -3.87
N ASN A 58 10.05 -10.53 -3.39
CA ASN A 58 11.01 -11.27 -4.22
C ASN A 58 10.30 -12.51 -4.79
N ARG A 59 10.39 -12.70 -6.11
CA ARG A 59 9.71 -13.79 -6.83
C ARG A 59 10.61 -15.01 -7.04
N ASP A 60 11.91 -14.85 -6.87
CA ASP A 60 12.89 -15.90 -7.13
C ASP A 60 13.36 -16.59 -5.84
N THR A 61 13.15 -15.95 -4.67
CA THR A 61 13.57 -16.49 -3.37
C THR A 61 12.44 -16.45 -2.31
N THR A 62 12.72 -17.05 -1.15
CA THR A 62 11.79 -17.12 -0.02
C THR A 62 11.86 -15.91 0.92
N ASP A 63 12.49 -14.82 0.49
CA ASP A 63 12.55 -13.59 1.29
C ASP A 63 11.18 -13.14 1.75
N ALA A 64 11.14 -12.56 2.96
CA ALA A 64 9.90 -12.06 3.56
C ALA A 64 9.20 -11.02 2.69
N HIS A 65 7.87 -10.97 2.79
CA HIS A 65 7.08 -9.89 2.22
C HIS A 65 7.37 -8.58 2.97
N MET A 66 7.55 -7.50 2.22
CA MET A 66 7.90 -6.19 2.77
C MET A 66 6.75 -5.21 2.55
N PHE A 67 6.37 -4.50 3.61
CA PHE A 67 5.35 -3.46 3.59
C PHE A 67 5.93 -2.13 4.02
N PHE A 68 5.63 -1.12 3.22
CA PHE A 68 6.01 0.26 3.48
C PHE A 68 4.79 1.15 3.27
N ASP A 69 4.68 2.20 4.06
CA ASP A 69 3.69 3.24 3.82
C ASP A 69 4.23 4.64 4.14
N SER A 70 3.63 5.62 3.47
CA SER A 70 4.05 7.02 3.58
C SER A 70 3.65 7.67 4.91
N SER A 71 2.79 7.04 5.71
CA SER A 71 2.41 7.54 7.03
C SER A 71 3.49 7.28 8.08
N ARG A 72 4.18 6.11 8.01
CA ARG A 72 5.23 5.72 8.95
C ARG A 72 6.60 6.24 8.53
N GLY A 73 6.85 6.31 7.23
CA GLY A 73 8.12 6.72 6.67
C GLY A 73 8.77 5.65 5.81
N VAL A 74 9.75 6.07 5.01
CA VAL A 74 10.33 5.24 3.95
C VAL A 74 11.17 4.07 4.48
N THR A 75 11.82 4.21 5.62
CA THR A 75 12.72 3.19 6.17
C THR A 75 12.03 2.24 7.14
N GLU A 76 10.77 2.53 7.50
CA GLU A 76 10.00 1.76 8.47
C GLU A 76 9.35 0.55 7.80
N ARG A 77 10.06 -0.57 7.84
CA ARG A 77 9.62 -1.82 7.22
C ARG A 77 8.74 -2.65 8.15
N LEU A 78 7.69 -3.21 7.61
CA LEU A 78 6.95 -4.31 8.22
C LEU A 78 7.09 -5.57 7.37
N THR A 79 7.11 -6.73 8.02
CA THR A 79 7.02 -8.03 7.36
C THR A 79 5.77 -8.77 7.84
N ILE A 80 5.19 -9.63 7.00
CA ILE A 80 3.98 -10.39 7.37
C ILE A 80 4.27 -11.42 8.45
N ASP A 81 5.45 -12.04 8.38
CA ASP A 81 5.71 -13.29 9.06
C ASP A 81 5.96 -13.14 10.56
N THR A 82 7.10 -12.66 11.01
CA THR A 82 7.44 -12.74 12.44
C THR A 82 8.13 -11.52 13.01
N ALA A 83 8.63 -10.63 12.16
CA ALA A 83 9.46 -9.53 12.64
C ALA A 83 8.61 -8.38 13.17
N VAL A 84 9.09 -7.75 14.22
CA VAL A 84 8.66 -6.42 14.63
C VAL A 84 8.96 -5.40 13.52
N GLU A 85 8.36 -4.22 13.62
CA GLU A 85 8.76 -3.10 12.77
C GLU A 85 10.27 -2.85 12.91
N GLY A 86 10.91 -2.58 11.81
CA GLY A 86 12.35 -2.30 11.81
C GLY A 86 12.67 -1.14 10.89
N THR A 87 13.63 -0.33 11.31
CA THR A 87 14.18 0.75 10.50
C THR A 87 15.34 0.20 9.67
N ASP A 88 15.27 0.32 8.36
CA ASP A 88 16.31 -0.15 7.45
C ASP A 88 16.45 0.78 6.25
N ALA A 89 17.55 1.54 6.23
CA ALA A 89 17.84 2.54 5.21
C ALA A 89 18.18 1.94 3.83
N ASP A 90 18.44 0.63 3.75
CA ASP A 90 18.76 -0.05 2.50
C ASP A 90 17.56 -0.76 1.86
N THR A 91 16.38 -0.65 2.47
CA THR A 91 15.12 -1.12 1.88
C THR A 91 14.49 -0.03 1.00
N LEU A 92 13.29 0.47 1.34
CA LEU A 92 12.67 1.57 0.60
C LEU A 92 13.29 2.90 1.03
N LYS A 93 13.79 3.68 0.06
CA LYS A 93 14.52 4.95 0.31
C LYS A 93 13.67 6.19 0.11
N SER A 94 12.75 6.16 -0.84
CA SER A 94 11.87 7.30 -1.10
C SER A 94 10.61 6.87 -1.84
N PHE A 95 9.52 7.55 -1.57
CA PHE A 95 8.37 7.64 -2.46
C PHE A 95 8.59 8.81 -3.42
N THR A 96 8.30 8.62 -4.70
CA THR A 96 8.44 9.65 -5.75
C THR A 96 7.11 9.90 -6.42
N SER A 97 6.98 10.99 -7.16
CA SER A 97 5.74 11.34 -7.86
C SER A 97 5.27 10.30 -8.90
N ASP A 98 6.15 9.37 -9.30
CA ASP A 98 5.89 8.36 -10.33
C ASP A 98 6.30 6.95 -9.89
N GLY A 99 6.51 6.73 -8.59
CA GLY A 99 6.97 5.45 -8.09
C GLY A 99 7.72 5.54 -6.76
N PHE A 100 8.81 4.78 -6.64
CA PHE A 100 9.62 4.73 -5.43
C PHE A 100 11.06 4.33 -5.74
N THR A 101 11.97 4.50 -4.78
CA THR A 101 13.34 3.99 -4.87
C THR A 101 13.62 2.99 -3.75
N VAL A 102 14.40 1.96 -4.08
CA VAL A 102 14.89 0.96 -3.12
C VAL A 102 16.41 1.00 -3.03
N GLY A 103 16.94 0.56 -1.90
CA GLY A 103 18.38 0.36 -1.68
C GLY A 103 18.84 -1.03 -2.09
N ALA A 104 19.91 -1.53 -1.45
CA ALA A 104 20.57 -2.78 -1.80
C ALA A 104 20.08 -4.01 -0.99
N ASP A 105 19.06 -3.85 -0.14
CA ASP A 105 18.56 -4.97 0.67
C ASP A 105 18.04 -6.11 -0.24
N VAL A 106 18.40 -7.34 0.10
CA VAL A 106 18.07 -8.54 -0.70
C VAL A 106 16.56 -8.76 -0.88
N LYS A 107 15.75 -8.31 0.06
CA LYS A 107 14.27 -8.40 -0.03
C LYS A 107 13.66 -7.47 -1.06
N CYS A 108 14.45 -6.47 -1.50
CA CYS A 108 13.99 -5.43 -2.43
C CYS A 108 14.81 -5.34 -3.72
N ASN A 109 16.11 -5.70 -3.73
CA ASN A 109 16.99 -5.37 -4.85
C ASN A 109 18.23 -6.26 -5.00
N THR A 110 18.14 -7.58 -4.85
CA THR A 110 19.24 -8.46 -5.24
C THR A 110 19.47 -8.40 -6.74
N ASN A 111 20.73 -8.34 -7.15
CA ASN A 111 21.10 -8.29 -8.58
C ASN A 111 20.54 -9.48 -9.35
N THR A 112 19.88 -9.22 -10.47
CA THR A 112 19.24 -10.16 -11.40
C THR A 112 17.98 -10.87 -10.90
N GLU A 113 17.62 -10.76 -9.63
CA GLU A 113 16.39 -11.35 -9.10
C GLU A 113 15.15 -10.53 -9.48
N LYS A 114 14.02 -11.22 -9.59
CA LYS A 114 12.76 -10.67 -10.04
C LYS A 114 11.86 -10.33 -8.86
N TYR A 115 11.27 -9.16 -8.92
CA TYR A 115 10.38 -8.65 -7.89
C TYR A 115 9.01 -8.31 -8.45
N VAL A 116 8.05 -8.25 -7.58
CA VAL A 116 6.75 -7.62 -7.79
C VAL A 116 6.50 -6.64 -6.66
N SER A 117 5.95 -5.48 -7.01
CA SER A 117 5.36 -4.58 -6.03
C SER A 117 3.88 -4.34 -6.36
N TRP A 118 3.06 -4.23 -5.32
CA TRP A 118 1.69 -3.74 -5.40
C TRP A 118 1.66 -2.39 -4.71
N ASN A 119 1.13 -1.40 -5.41
CA ASN A 119 1.26 0.00 -5.03
C ASN A 119 -0.11 0.66 -5.01
N TRP A 120 -0.45 1.30 -3.90
CA TRP A 120 -1.69 2.03 -3.71
C TRP A 120 -1.41 3.50 -3.46
N LYS A 121 -2.18 4.36 -4.12
CA LYS A 121 -2.26 5.78 -3.81
C LYS A 121 -3.38 6.00 -2.80
N ILE A 122 -3.12 6.84 -1.80
CA ILE A 122 -4.10 7.24 -0.78
C ILE A 122 -4.13 8.77 -0.70
N ASN A 123 -3.36 9.37 0.19
CA ASN A 123 -3.42 10.80 0.47
C ASN A 123 -2.03 11.46 0.58
N GLY A 124 -1.02 10.94 -0.12
CA GLY A 124 0.32 11.52 -0.21
C GLY A 124 1.06 11.61 1.12
N GLY A 125 0.79 10.70 2.07
CA GLY A 125 1.38 10.73 3.40
C GLY A 125 0.68 11.70 4.37
N THR A 126 -0.37 12.42 3.94
CA THR A 126 -1.13 13.32 4.81
C THR A 126 -2.00 12.52 5.76
N THR A 127 -1.86 12.75 7.05
CA THR A 127 -2.59 12.04 8.11
C THR A 127 -3.48 12.99 8.91
N SER A 128 -4.53 12.43 9.53
CA SER A 128 -5.34 13.07 10.56
C SER A 128 -5.26 12.29 11.87
N SER A 129 -5.38 12.99 12.98
CA SER A 129 -5.47 12.36 14.32
C SER A 129 -6.91 12.33 14.76
N GLU A 130 -7.39 11.14 15.14
CA GLU A 130 -8.76 10.92 15.56
C GLU A 130 -8.82 10.53 17.04
N THR A 131 -9.72 11.15 17.76
CA THR A 131 -9.84 11.00 19.22
C THR A 131 -11.27 10.66 19.68
N ASP A 132 -12.22 10.54 18.75
CA ASP A 132 -13.62 10.28 19.06
C ASP A 132 -13.91 8.80 19.33
N GLY A 133 -12.97 7.90 18.99
CA GLY A 133 -13.03 6.48 19.34
C GLY A 133 -12.57 6.19 20.75
N GLY A 134 -12.66 4.93 21.15
CA GLY A 134 -12.11 4.45 22.43
C GLY A 134 -10.59 4.42 22.46
N ILE A 135 -9.94 4.37 21.29
CA ILE A 135 -8.48 4.47 21.09
C ILE A 135 -8.19 5.59 20.09
N ASN A 136 -7.21 6.43 20.43
CA ASN A 136 -6.71 7.45 19.51
C ASN A 136 -6.01 6.80 18.33
N THR A 137 -6.33 7.27 17.12
CA THR A 137 -5.74 6.77 15.88
C THR A 137 -5.11 7.90 15.07
N THR A 138 -4.15 7.53 14.24
CA THR A 138 -3.63 8.40 13.17
C THR A 138 -3.95 7.73 11.85
N CYS A 139 -4.76 8.40 11.03
CA CYS A 139 -5.29 7.85 9.79
C CYS A 139 -4.73 8.57 8.57
N GLN A 140 -4.29 7.83 7.57
CA GLN A 140 -4.15 8.30 6.20
C GLN A 140 -5.26 7.66 5.37
N THR A 141 -6.22 8.46 4.90
CA THR A 141 -7.47 7.94 4.31
C THR A 141 -7.76 8.57 2.96
N ASP A 142 -8.21 7.73 2.03
CA ASP A 142 -8.94 8.11 0.83
C ASP A 142 -10.33 7.45 0.91
N ALA A 143 -11.31 8.17 1.42
CA ALA A 143 -12.66 7.67 1.63
C ALA A 143 -13.40 7.40 0.29
N ASP A 144 -13.11 8.18 -0.75
CA ASP A 144 -13.72 8.01 -2.07
C ASP A 144 -13.31 6.68 -2.71
N ARG A 145 -12.12 6.19 -2.37
CA ARG A 145 -11.57 4.91 -2.87
C ARG A 145 -11.64 3.78 -1.86
N GLY A 146 -12.11 4.08 -0.64
CA GLY A 146 -12.37 3.09 0.38
C GLY A 146 -11.11 2.47 1.00
N ILE A 147 -10.01 3.23 1.11
CA ILE A 147 -8.75 2.76 1.70
C ILE A 147 -8.29 3.66 2.83
N SER A 148 -7.84 3.07 3.94
CA SER A 148 -7.27 3.79 5.08
C SER A 148 -6.11 3.01 5.69
N ILE A 149 -5.02 3.70 5.99
CA ILE A 149 -3.92 3.23 6.82
C ILE A 149 -4.10 3.84 8.21
N ILE A 150 -4.13 2.97 9.22
CA ILE A 150 -4.43 3.38 10.59
C ILE A 150 -3.26 2.98 11.49
N GLN A 151 -2.73 3.92 12.23
CA GLN A 151 -1.77 3.69 13.30
C GLN A 151 -2.46 3.92 14.64
N TYR A 152 -2.26 3.03 15.59
CA TYR A 152 -2.78 3.16 16.94
C TYR A 152 -1.90 2.43 17.95
N ALA A 153 -2.03 2.79 19.21
CA ALA A 153 -1.45 2.06 20.32
C ALA A 153 -2.56 1.30 21.04
N GLY A 154 -2.37 0.00 21.29
CA GLY A 154 -3.29 -0.78 22.09
C GLY A 154 -3.36 -0.26 23.53
N ASP A 155 -4.53 -0.30 24.14
CA ASP A 155 -4.76 0.16 25.52
C ASP A 155 -4.47 -0.91 26.57
N GLY A 156 -4.21 -2.15 26.15
CA GLY A 156 -3.99 -3.30 27.04
C GLY A 156 -5.25 -3.73 27.83
N GLY A 157 -6.39 -3.14 27.51
CA GLY A 157 -7.66 -3.43 28.15
C GLY A 157 -8.26 -4.79 27.73
N SER A 158 -9.21 -5.28 28.52
CA SER A 158 -9.97 -6.51 28.25
C SER A 158 -11.36 -6.23 27.67
N SER A 159 -11.70 -4.97 27.42
CA SER A 159 -13.00 -4.56 26.87
C SER A 159 -12.88 -4.22 25.39
N ASP A 160 -13.97 -4.39 24.65
CA ASP A 160 -14.03 -3.93 23.26
C ASP A 160 -13.87 -2.41 23.20
N VAL A 161 -13.04 -1.96 22.26
CA VAL A 161 -12.80 -0.56 22.01
C VAL A 161 -13.06 -0.23 20.54
N THR A 162 -13.43 1.01 20.28
CA THR A 162 -13.67 1.51 18.93
C THR A 162 -12.46 2.29 18.43
N MET A 163 -12.20 2.20 17.13
CA MET A 163 -11.15 2.94 16.43
C MET A 163 -11.76 3.67 15.23
N GLU A 164 -11.45 4.95 15.11
CA GLU A 164 -11.79 5.70 13.90
C GLU A 164 -10.89 5.29 12.74
N HIS A 165 -11.46 5.23 11.55
CA HIS A 165 -10.75 4.85 10.32
C HIS A 165 -11.06 5.79 9.14
N ASN A 166 -11.97 6.73 9.31
CA ASN A 166 -12.34 7.79 8.36
C ASN A 166 -12.89 7.34 6.99
N LEU A 167 -13.26 6.07 6.83
CA LEU A 167 -13.85 5.59 5.57
C LEU A 167 -15.32 6.00 5.39
N GLY A 168 -16.01 6.36 6.48
CA GLY A 168 -17.45 6.65 6.45
C GLY A 168 -18.34 5.43 6.20
N VAL A 169 -17.77 4.27 5.90
CA VAL A 169 -18.47 3.00 5.66
C VAL A 169 -17.72 1.86 6.34
N LYS A 170 -18.42 0.78 6.65
CA LYS A 170 -17.81 -0.41 7.25
C LYS A 170 -16.73 -0.99 6.33
N PRO A 171 -15.49 -1.23 6.81
CA PRO A 171 -14.47 -1.90 6.03
C PRO A 171 -14.86 -3.37 5.78
N GLU A 172 -14.54 -3.87 4.58
CA GLU A 172 -14.78 -5.27 4.19
C GLU A 172 -13.51 -6.11 4.24
N PHE A 173 -12.35 -5.46 4.26
CA PHE A 173 -11.05 -6.14 4.34
C PHE A 173 -10.15 -5.40 5.32
N LEU A 174 -9.47 -6.14 6.19
CA LEU A 174 -8.55 -5.61 7.20
C LEU A 174 -7.24 -6.40 7.16
N ILE A 175 -6.13 -5.68 7.23
CA ILE A 175 -4.82 -6.24 7.57
C ILE A 175 -4.38 -5.58 8.86
N MET A 176 -4.10 -6.37 9.88
CA MET A 176 -3.60 -5.89 11.17
C MET A 176 -2.22 -6.46 11.42
N LYS A 177 -1.30 -5.63 11.87
CA LYS A 177 0.06 -6.04 12.22
C LYS A 177 0.49 -5.32 13.49
N ASP A 178 0.86 -6.11 14.49
CA ASP A 178 1.56 -5.61 15.67
C ASP A 178 2.96 -5.16 15.24
N ARG A 179 3.33 -3.94 15.63
CA ARG A 179 4.59 -3.31 15.28
C ARG A 179 5.69 -3.55 16.32
N ASP A 180 5.30 -3.85 17.55
CA ASP A 180 6.19 -3.92 18.71
C ASP A 180 6.57 -5.35 19.09
N SER A 181 5.80 -6.35 18.62
CA SER A 181 6.04 -7.75 18.96
C SER A 181 5.88 -8.70 17.79
N ASN A 182 6.41 -9.90 17.94
CA ASN A 182 6.26 -11.00 16.97
C ASN A 182 4.88 -11.67 16.99
N GLY A 183 3.87 -11.03 17.56
CA GLY A 183 2.50 -11.52 17.53
C GLY A 183 2.18 -12.67 18.48
N ASN A 184 3.03 -12.93 19.47
CA ASN A 184 2.82 -13.94 20.51
C ASN A 184 2.47 -13.31 21.87
N ASN A 185 1.64 -12.29 21.89
CA ASN A 185 1.02 -11.87 23.15
C ASN A 185 -0.30 -12.60 23.30
N ASN A 186 -0.26 -13.61 24.16
CA ASN A 186 -1.45 -14.29 24.69
C ASN A 186 -2.31 -13.34 25.53
#